data_9b098937578c9dc65b28bbb68575bf8f
#
_entry.id   9b098937578c9dc65b28bbb68575bf8f
#
_cell.length_a   1.000
_cell.length_b   1.000
_cell.length_c   1.000
_cell.angle_alpha   90.00
_cell.angle_beta   90.00
_cell.angle_gamma   90.00
#
_symmetry.space_group_name_H-M   'P 1'
#
loop_
_entity.id
_entity.type
_entity.pdbx_description
1 polymer ?
#
loop_
_entity_poly.entity_id
_entity_poly.type
_entity_poly.pdbx_seq_one_letter_code
_entity_poly.pdbx_strand_id
1 'polypeptide(L)'
;MRTAISILVWLGAGWLALESLPANASADPATELTRCAELELRVAGLLRVGTALLYLDQCSDAKRILEPVPKKFSLELARPFRGQDLVATARSTLKQNLALRDDEDLPAPLRCMADAYVDADSGDRYDVVFRPDNGLSMYLNGELLEQCDASSGAEKYFMIWFGEQPFHRRMRDRLLEQALNHSGPASS
;
A
#
# COMPACT_ATOMS: atom_id res chain seq x y z
N MET A 1 27.02 52.14 -66.71
CA MET A 1 28.00 51.65 -65.73
C MET A 1 27.46 52.03 -64.34
N ARG A 2 26.80 51.15 -63.68
CA ARG A 2 26.54 51.21 -62.23
C ARG A 2 26.17 49.76 -61.76
N THR A 3 27.14 49.16 -61.12
CA THR A 3 27.13 47.83 -60.53
C THR A 3 26.28 47.87 -59.24
N ALA A 4 25.24 47.09 -59.17
CA ALA A 4 24.41 46.86 -57.92
C ALA A 4 24.92 45.59 -57.22
N ILE A 5 25.42 45.80 -56.01
CA ILE A 5 25.83 44.70 -55.10
C ILE A 5 24.59 44.25 -54.30
N SER A 6 24.14 43.01 -54.52
CA SER A 6 23.08 42.38 -53.71
C SER A 6 23.72 41.74 -52.47
N ILE A 7 23.32 42.24 -51.32
CA ILE A 7 23.68 41.66 -50.02
C ILE A 7 22.59 40.62 -49.66
N LEU A 8 22.97 39.32 -49.65
CA LEU A 8 22.12 38.23 -49.12
C LEU A 8 22.23 38.19 -47.60
N VAL A 9 21.14 38.54 -46.93
CA VAL A 9 20.98 38.38 -45.48
C VAL A 9 20.50 36.97 -45.22
N TRP A 10 21.33 36.13 -44.58
CA TRP A 10 20.93 34.83 -44.05
C TRP A 10 20.24 35.04 -42.72
N LEU A 11 18.92 34.81 -42.66
CA LEU A 11 18.18 34.69 -41.44
C LEU A 11 18.34 33.24 -40.93
N GLY A 12 19.22 33.05 -39.95
CA GLY A 12 19.34 31.81 -39.22
C GLY A 12 18.15 31.63 -38.28
N ALA A 13 17.22 30.76 -38.65
CA ALA A 13 16.15 30.31 -37.73
C ALA A 13 16.77 29.40 -36.69
N GLY A 14 17.04 29.96 -35.48
CA GLY A 14 17.41 29.18 -34.31
C GLY A 14 16.20 28.37 -33.83
N TRP A 15 16.22 27.07 -34.01
CA TRP A 15 15.28 26.14 -33.36
C TRP A 15 15.68 26.02 -31.90
N LEU A 16 14.93 26.64 -31.02
CA LEU A 16 14.95 26.35 -29.58
C LEU A 16 14.32 24.97 -29.39
N ALA A 17 15.14 23.95 -29.27
CA ALA A 17 14.71 22.66 -28.77
C ALA A 17 14.29 22.83 -27.29
N LEU A 18 12.98 22.84 -27.04
CA LEU A 18 12.42 22.73 -25.70
C LEU A 18 12.69 21.30 -25.25
N GLU A 19 13.77 21.08 -24.52
CA GLU A 19 14.02 19.82 -23.83
C GLU A 19 12.95 19.69 -22.73
N SER A 20 11.95 18.85 -22.98
CA SER A 20 10.99 18.42 -21.98
C SER A 20 11.76 17.64 -20.92
N LEU A 21 11.99 18.27 -19.76
CA LEU A 21 12.47 17.56 -18.57
C LEU A 21 11.46 16.43 -18.28
N PRO A 22 11.92 15.19 -18.08
CA PRO A 22 11.05 14.14 -17.64
C PRO A 22 10.42 14.59 -16.33
N ALA A 23 9.08 14.63 -16.26
CA ALA A 23 8.38 14.78 -15.02
C ALA A 23 8.92 13.68 -14.08
N ASN A 24 9.52 14.08 -12.97
CA ASN A 24 9.86 13.15 -11.91
C ASN A 24 8.55 12.43 -11.54
N ALA A 25 8.37 11.21 -12.04
CA ALA A 25 7.40 10.30 -11.49
C ALA A 25 7.79 10.19 -10.01
N SER A 26 6.97 10.75 -9.13
CA SER A 26 7.13 10.56 -7.69
C SER A 26 7.13 9.05 -7.50
N ALA A 27 8.29 8.50 -7.13
CA ALA A 27 8.42 7.08 -6.86
C ALA A 27 7.35 6.76 -5.80
N ASP A 28 6.44 5.84 -6.14
CA ASP A 28 5.45 5.34 -5.19
C ASP A 28 6.23 4.89 -3.94
N PRO A 29 6.00 5.49 -2.76
CA PRO A 29 6.72 5.13 -1.54
C PRO A 29 6.55 3.65 -1.17
N ALA A 30 5.61 2.94 -1.80
CA ALA A 30 5.44 1.51 -1.67
C ALA A 30 6.44 0.69 -2.52
N THR A 31 7.15 1.29 -3.48
CA THR A 31 8.00 0.59 -4.47
C THR A 31 9.32 0.07 -3.87
N GLU A 32 9.72 0.55 -2.69
CA GLU A 32 10.99 0.16 -2.05
C GLU A 32 10.88 -1.07 -1.14
N LEU A 33 9.66 -1.54 -0.83
CA LEU A 33 9.47 -2.70 0.06
C LEU A 33 9.57 -4.01 -0.70
N THR A 34 10.25 -4.99 -0.09
CA THR A 34 10.42 -6.34 -0.63
C THR A 34 9.15 -7.18 -0.42
N ARG A 35 8.67 -7.85 -1.47
CA ARG A 35 7.58 -8.83 -1.33
C ARG A 35 8.09 -10.06 -0.59
N CYS A 36 7.60 -10.26 0.63
CA CYS A 36 8.04 -11.34 1.52
C CYS A 36 7.09 -12.54 1.56
N ALA A 37 5.81 -12.34 1.25
CA ALA A 37 4.83 -13.42 1.25
C ALA A 37 3.64 -13.12 0.33
N GLU A 38 2.99 -14.20 -0.14
CA GLU A 38 1.80 -14.16 -0.96
C GLU A 38 0.91 -15.37 -0.66
N LEU A 39 -0.40 -15.15 -0.55
CA LEU A 39 -1.36 -16.21 -0.26
C LEU A 39 -2.69 -15.98 -0.97
N GLU A 40 -3.16 -16.98 -1.72
CA GLU A 40 -4.54 -16.99 -2.21
C GLU A 40 -5.52 -17.21 -1.04
N LEU A 41 -6.49 -16.31 -0.92
CA LEU A 41 -7.52 -16.35 0.12
C LEU A 41 -8.77 -17.06 -0.38
N ARG A 42 -9.22 -18.07 0.39
CA ARG A 42 -10.47 -18.79 0.17
C ARG A 42 -11.31 -18.84 1.44
N VAL A 43 -12.58 -18.54 1.32
CA VAL A 43 -13.57 -18.71 2.41
C VAL A 43 -14.26 -20.06 2.25
N ALA A 44 -14.43 -20.77 3.36
CA ALA A 44 -15.00 -22.14 3.38
C ALA A 44 -14.29 -23.13 2.42
N GLY A 45 -13.03 -22.87 2.07
CA GLY A 45 -12.23 -23.71 1.17
C GLY A 45 -12.59 -23.65 -0.32
N LEU A 46 -13.71 -23.05 -0.68
CA LEU A 46 -14.26 -23.09 -2.04
C LEU A 46 -14.30 -21.72 -2.72
N LEU A 47 -14.68 -20.68 -2.01
CA LEU A 47 -14.87 -19.35 -2.58
C LEU A 47 -13.57 -18.54 -2.51
N ARG A 48 -12.96 -18.27 -3.68
CA ARG A 48 -11.82 -17.37 -3.80
C ARG A 48 -12.25 -15.94 -3.48
N VAL A 49 -11.59 -15.32 -2.52
CA VAL A 49 -11.83 -13.94 -2.09
C VAL A 49 -10.84 -12.99 -2.76
N GLY A 50 -9.60 -13.42 -2.90
CA GLY A 50 -8.52 -12.62 -3.46
C GLY A 50 -7.15 -13.22 -3.20
N THR A 51 -6.12 -12.40 -3.38
CA THR A 51 -4.72 -12.72 -3.05
C THR A 51 -4.20 -11.68 -2.07
N ALA A 52 -3.69 -12.13 -0.93
CA ALA A 52 -3.05 -11.28 0.07
C ALA A 52 -1.53 -11.30 -0.13
N LEU A 53 -0.90 -10.13 -0.09
CA LEU A 53 0.55 -9.98 -0.23
C LEU A 53 1.10 -9.17 0.94
N LEU A 54 2.26 -9.59 1.46
CA LEU A 54 2.98 -8.88 2.51
C LEU A 54 4.33 -8.38 1.97
N TYR A 55 4.56 -7.08 2.14
CA TYR A 55 5.82 -6.42 1.79
C TYR A 55 6.43 -5.79 3.04
N LEU A 56 7.75 -5.95 3.21
CA LEU A 56 8.53 -5.43 4.32
C LEU A 56 9.83 -4.83 3.78
N ASP A 57 10.50 -4.01 4.58
CA ASP A 57 11.85 -3.55 4.26
C ASP A 57 12.81 -4.77 4.21
N GLN A 58 12.77 -5.59 5.26
CA GLN A 58 13.42 -6.90 5.31
C GLN A 58 12.40 -7.96 5.74
N CYS A 59 12.39 -9.12 5.09
CA CYS A 59 11.42 -10.16 5.39
C CYS A 59 11.53 -10.67 6.85
N SER A 60 12.71 -10.55 7.48
CA SER A 60 12.91 -10.82 8.91
C SER A 60 12.08 -9.93 9.84
N ASP A 61 11.63 -8.73 9.38
CA ASP A 61 10.78 -7.84 10.13
C ASP A 61 9.36 -8.39 10.36
N ALA A 62 9.02 -9.50 9.72
CA ALA A 62 7.81 -10.27 10.04
C ALA A 62 7.72 -10.64 11.53
N LYS A 63 8.85 -10.80 12.24
CA LYS A 63 8.88 -11.01 13.70
C LYS A 63 8.37 -9.81 14.49
N ARG A 64 8.43 -8.61 13.90
CA ARG A 64 8.09 -7.31 14.47
C ARG A 64 6.96 -6.63 13.72
N ILE A 65 6.08 -7.43 13.09
CA ILE A 65 5.05 -6.93 12.17
C ILE A 65 4.10 -5.90 12.80
N LEU A 66 3.90 -5.93 14.10
CA LEU A 66 3.08 -4.98 14.84
C LEU A 66 3.88 -3.83 15.47
N GLU A 67 5.19 -3.80 15.30
CA GLU A 67 6.04 -2.68 15.69
C GLU A 67 6.10 -1.61 14.59
N PRO A 68 6.63 -0.41 14.85
CA PRO A 68 6.72 0.67 13.87
C PRO A 68 7.84 0.44 12.83
N VAL A 69 7.78 -0.67 12.10
CA VAL A 69 8.63 -0.99 10.94
C VAL A 69 7.88 -0.70 9.63
N PRO A 70 8.58 -0.23 8.56
CA PRO A 70 7.96 -0.02 7.25
C PRO A 70 7.34 -1.32 6.72
N LYS A 71 6.10 -1.24 6.26
CA LYS A 71 5.35 -2.41 5.78
C LYS A 71 4.20 -2.02 4.85
N LYS A 72 3.84 -2.96 3.99
CA LYS A 72 2.65 -2.87 3.14
C LYS A 72 1.91 -4.20 3.15
N PHE A 73 0.60 -4.12 3.28
CA PHE A 73 -0.31 -5.22 3.02
C PHE A 73 -1.12 -4.91 1.78
N SER A 74 -1.15 -5.84 0.83
CA SER A 74 -1.95 -5.71 -0.38
C SER A 74 -3.02 -6.80 -0.42
N LEU A 75 -4.19 -6.45 -0.92
CA LEU A 75 -5.28 -7.38 -1.18
C LEU A 75 -5.79 -7.20 -2.61
N GLU A 76 -5.45 -8.14 -3.49
CA GLU A 76 -6.02 -8.22 -4.83
C GLU A 76 -7.36 -8.95 -4.76
N LEU A 77 -8.42 -8.30 -5.20
CA LEU A 77 -9.79 -8.80 -5.05
C LEU A 77 -10.15 -9.77 -6.19
N ALA A 78 -10.68 -10.94 -5.86
CA ALA A 78 -11.22 -11.88 -6.85
C ALA A 78 -12.74 -11.74 -7.06
N ARG A 79 -13.38 -10.82 -6.35
CA ARG A 79 -14.81 -10.52 -6.39
C ARG A 79 -15.07 -9.10 -5.89
N PRO A 80 -16.22 -8.49 -6.23
CA PRO A 80 -16.55 -7.16 -5.72
C PRO A 80 -16.81 -7.16 -4.21
N PHE A 81 -16.47 -6.05 -3.57
CA PHE A 81 -16.75 -5.75 -2.17
C PHE A 81 -17.31 -4.34 -2.02
N ARG A 82 -18.28 -4.17 -1.13
CA ARG A 82 -18.77 -2.85 -0.77
C ARG A 82 -17.83 -2.22 0.27
N GLY A 83 -17.48 -0.96 0.08
CA GLY A 83 -16.62 -0.22 0.98
C GLY A 83 -17.14 -0.24 2.42
N GLN A 84 -18.46 -0.07 2.61
CA GLN A 84 -19.09 -0.12 3.94
C GLN A 84 -18.88 -1.46 4.68
N ASP A 85 -18.80 -2.60 3.96
CA ASP A 85 -18.56 -3.90 4.58
C ASP A 85 -17.10 -4.04 5.01
N LEU A 86 -16.18 -3.46 4.22
CA LEU A 86 -14.74 -3.38 4.55
C LEU A 86 -14.51 -2.46 5.75
N VAL A 87 -15.14 -1.27 5.79
CA VAL A 87 -15.13 -0.34 6.94
C VAL A 87 -15.60 -1.04 8.21
N ALA A 88 -16.77 -1.69 8.16
CA ALA A 88 -17.34 -2.40 9.31
C ALA A 88 -16.40 -3.52 9.81
N THR A 89 -15.81 -4.28 8.90
CA THR A 89 -14.84 -5.33 9.21
C THR A 89 -13.56 -4.77 9.85
N ALA A 90 -12.99 -3.71 9.29
CA ALA A 90 -11.79 -3.07 9.81
C ALA A 90 -12.01 -2.54 11.23
N ARG A 91 -13.08 -1.76 11.44
CA ARG A 91 -13.43 -1.21 12.76
C ARG A 91 -13.67 -2.31 13.79
N SER A 92 -14.47 -3.32 13.44
CA SER A 92 -14.76 -4.44 14.35
C SER A 92 -13.51 -5.19 14.77
N THR A 93 -12.61 -5.49 13.80
CA THR A 93 -11.37 -6.22 14.07
C THR A 93 -10.40 -5.40 14.91
N LEU A 94 -10.28 -4.09 14.65
CA LEU A 94 -9.45 -3.20 15.46
C LEU A 94 -9.96 -3.11 16.89
N LYS A 95 -11.26 -2.92 17.08
CA LYS A 95 -11.85 -2.89 18.44
C LYS A 95 -11.56 -4.17 19.22
N GLN A 96 -11.73 -5.33 18.60
CA GLN A 96 -11.43 -6.60 19.24
C GLN A 96 -9.97 -6.71 19.67
N ASN A 97 -9.03 -6.35 18.80
CA ASN A 97 -7.61 -6.41 19.10
C ASN A 97 -7.16 -5.39 20.14
N LEU A 98 -7.83 -4.25 20.22
CA LEU A 98 -7.52 -3.17 21.17
C LEU A 98 -8.36 -3.23 22.45
N ALA A 99 -9.27 -4.23 22.58
CA ALA A 99 -10.21 -4.38 23.68
C ALA A 99 -11.06 -3.12 23.94
N LEU A 100 -11.44 -2.41 22.87
CA LEU A 100 -12.29 -1.24 22.92
C LEU A 100 -13.77 -1.61 22.87
N ARG A 101 -14.63 -0.80 23.51
CA ARG A 101 -16.09 -1.03 23.54
C ARG A 101 -16.78 -0.33 22.38
N ASP A 102 -16.42 0.90 22.12
CA ASP A 102 -17.08 1.76 21.15
C ASP A 102 -16.17 2.17 20.01
N ASP A 103 -16.73 2.50 18.85
CA ASP A 103 -15.98 2.94 17.66
C ASP A 103 -15.32 4.30 17.87
N GLU A 104 -15.92 5.13 18.76
CA GLU A 104 -15.40 6.46 19.08
C GLU A 104 -14.09 6.40 19.87
N ASP A 105 -13.82 5.27 20.53
CA ASP A 105 -12.57 5.02 21.26
C ASP A 105 -11.39 4.67 20.33
N LEU A 106 -11.64 4.39 19.04
CA LEU A 106 -10.55 4.12 18.10
C LEU A 106 -9.63 5.35 17.97
N PRO A 107 -8.30 5.17 18.14
CA PRO A 107 -7.32 6.24 17.89
C PRO A 107 -7.53 6.87 16.51
N ALA A 108 -7.35 8.20 16.43
CA ALA A 108 -7.63 8.97 15.22
C ALA A 108 -7.02 8.39 13.93
N PRO A 109 -5.72 7.98 13.87
CA PRO A 109 -5.14 7.43 12.65
C PRO A 109 -5.77 6.09 12.25
N LEU A 110 -6.19 5.27 13.21
CA LEU A 110 -6.83 3.98 12.93
C LEU A 110 -8.25 4.17 12.39
N ARG A 111 -8.99 5.12 12.95
CA ARG A 111 -10.33 5.48 12.48
C ARG A 111 -10.27 6.10 11.09
N CYS A 112 -9.38 7.08 10.88
CA CYS A 112 -9.13 7.69 9.57
C CYS A 112 -8.94 6.61 8.49
N MET A 113 -8.01 5.69 8.72
CA MET A 113 -7.69 4.64 7.76
C MET A 113 -8.83 3.61 7.60
N ALA A 114 -9.53 3.27 8.70
CA ALA A 114 -10.64 2.32 8.62
C ALA A 114 -11.83 2.86 7.81
N ASP A 115 -12.01 4.18 7.74
CA ASP A 115 -13.09 4.84 7.02
C ASP A 115 -12.78 5.10 5.54
N ALA A 116 -11.56 4.85 5.12
CA ALA A 116 -11.09 5.16 3.77
C ALA A 116 -11.53 4.16 2.69
N TYR A 117 -12.08 3.01 3.05
CA TYR A 117 -12.52 2.01 2.08
C TYR A 117 -13.71 2.48 1.25
N VAL A 118 -13.62 2.28 -0.05
CA VAL A 118 -14.68 2.53 -1.04
C VAL A 118 -15.14 1.20 -1.66
N ASP A 119 -16.18 1.23 -2.49
CA ASP A 119 -16.58 0.06 -3.27
C ASP A 119 -15.45 -0.32 -4.25
N ALA A 120 -15.21 -1.61 -4.41
CA ALA A 120 -14.18 -2.12 -5.29
C ALA A 120 -14.64 -3.40 -6.01
N ASP A 121 -14.17 -3.56 -7.24
CA ASP A 121 -14.55 -4.65 -8.14
C ASP A 121 -13.55 -5.81 -8.13
N SER A 122 -13.92 -6.88 -8.83
CA SER A 122 -13.00 -7.99 -9.09
C SER A 122 -11.83 -7.52 -9.94
N GLY A 123 -10.61 -7.81 -9.49
CA GLY A 123 -9.36 -7.39 -10.13
C GLY A 123 -8.76 -6.12 -9.50
N ASP A 124 -9.52 -5.39 -8.69
CA ASP A 124 -8.98 -4.26 -7.96
C ASP A 124 -8.01 -4.69 -6.85
N ARG A 125 -7.09 -3.79 -6.51
CA ARG A 125 -6.10 -4.02 -5.46
C ARG A 125 -6.09 -2.86 -4.46
N TYR A 126 -6.35 -3.20 -3.19
CA TYR A 126 -6.04 -2.33 -2.08
C TYR A 126 -4.60 -2.51 -1.62
N ASP A 127 -3.89 -1.41 -1.43
CA ASP A 127 -2.59 -1.36 -0.78
C ASP A 127 -2.71 -0.50 0.48
N VAL A 128 -2.35 -1.05 1.64
CA VAL A 128 -2.23 -0.29 2.89
C VAL A 128 -0.77 -0.26 3.28
N VAL A 129 -0.21 0.93 3.35
CA VAL A 129 1.21 1.19 3.62
C VAL A 129 1.34 1.87 4.96
N PHE A 130 2.29 1.41 5.77
CA PHE A 130 2.74 2.11 6.97
C PHE A 130 4.21 2.47 6.84
N ARG A 131 4.52 3.73 7.13
CA ARG A 131 5.90 4.23 7.30
C ARG A 131 5.99 5.02 8.60
N PRO A 132 7.00 4.77 9.45
CA PRO A 132 7.13 5.47 10.73
C PRO A 132 7.07 6.99 10.63
N ASP A 133 7.62 7.56 9.55
CA ASP A 133 7.70 9.01 9.35
C ASP A 133 6.47 9.61 8.64
N ASN A 134 5.69 8.77 7.91
CA ASN A 134 4.59 9.24 7.06
C ASN A 134 3.21 8.76 7.53
N GLY A 135 3.16 7.84 8.52
CA GLY A 135 1.90 7.26 9.00
C GLY A 135 1.34 6.20 8.07
N LEU A 136 0.03 6.22 7.90
CA LEU A 136 -0.72 5.25 7.09
C LEU A 136 -1.17 5.88 5.77
N SER A 137 -1.08 5.12 4.69
CA SER A 137 -1.63 5.50 3.39
C SER A 137 -2.41 4.32 2.80
N MET A 138 -3.56 4.58 2.22
CA MET A 138 -4.37 3.60 1.50
C MET A 138 -4.45 3.96 0.03
N TYR A 139 -4.26 2.96 -0.81
CA TYR A 139 -4.37 3.09 -2.27
C TYR A 139 -5.36 2.07 -2.81
N LEU A 140 -6.06 2.44 -3.88
CA LEU A 140 -6.82 1.53 -4.73
C LEU A 140 -6.23 1.61 -6.15
N ASN A 141 -5.74 0.49 -6.66
CA ASN A 141 -5.08 0.41 -7.97
C ASN A 141 -3.91 1.40 -8.16
N GLY A 142 -3.22 1.74 -7.06
CA GLY A 142 -2.12 2.71 -7.06
C GLY A 142 -2.56 4.17 -6.92
N GLU A 143 -3.86 4.48 -6.92
CA GLU A 143 -4.39 5.81 -6.64
C GLU A 143 -4.58 5.99 -5.13
N LEU A 144 -4.06 7.08 -4.58
CA LEU A 144 -4.18 7.41 -3.15
C LEU A 144 -5.63 7.71 -2.79
N LEU A 145 -6.20 6.91 -1.88
CA LEU A 145 -7.53 7.17 -1.31
C LEU A 145 -7.45 8.07 -0.08
N GLU A 146 -6.54 7.75 0.83
CA GLU A 146 -6.42 8.46 2.11
C GLU A 146 -5.00 8.36 2.67
N GLN A 147 -4.61 9.40 3.40
CA GLN A 147 -3.37 9.43 4.18
C GLN A 147 -3.67 9.94 5.59
N CYS A 148 -3.27 9.15 6.58
CA CYS A 148 -3.49 9.43 8.00
C CYS A 148 -2.15 9.63 8.71
N ASP A 149 -2.10 10.59 9.63
CA ASP A 149 -0.89 11.07 10.28
C ASP A 149 -0.05 9.97 10.95
N ALA A 150 1.28 10.21 11.00
CA ALA A 150 2.27 9.40 11.69
C ALA A 150 2.21 9.58 13.22
N SER A 151 1.02 9.49 13.82
CA SER A 151 0.89 9.56 15.27
C SER A 151 1.18 8.20 15.92
N SER A 152 1.57 8.21 17.18
CA SER A 152 1.86 7.01 17.97
C SER A 152 0.69 6.02 17.91
N GLY A 153 0.98 4.79 17.51
CA GLY A 153 -0.01 3.72 17.44
C GLY A 153 -0.61 3.50 16.04
N ALA A 154 -0.23 4.28 15.02
CA ALA A 154 -0.69 4.09 13.64
C ALA A 154 -0.33 2.68 13.10
N GLU A 155 0.83 2.12 13.49
CA GLU A 155 1.26 0.76 13.16
C GLU A 155 0.26 -0.32 13.60
N LYS A 156 -0.55 -0.04 14.62
CA LYS A 156 -1.58 -0.95 15.13
C LYS A 156 -2.72 -1.21 14.15
N TYR A 157 -2.83 -0.42 13.07
CA TYR A 157 -3.77 -0.71 12.00
C TYR A 157 -3.54 -2.11 11.42
N PHE A 158 -2.29 -2.58 11.39
CA PHE A 158 -1.92 -3.91 10.92
C PHE A 158 -2.42 -5.05 11.80
N MET A 159 -2.98 -4.76 12.98
CA MET A 159 -3.68 -5.77 13.81
C MET A 159 -4.89 -6.39 13.11
N ILE A 160 -5.47 -5.72 12.10
CA ILE A 160 -6.56 -6.28 11.28
C ILE A 160 -6.12 -7.60 10.67
N TRP A 161 -4.87 -7.71 10.22
CA TRP A 161 -4.35 -8.90 9.55
C TRP A 161 -3.41 -9.73 10.41
N PHE A 162 -2.69 -9.10 11.35
CA PHE A 162 -1.58 -9.72 12.06
C PHE A 162 -1.73 -9.69 13.60
N GLY A 163 -2.81 -9.14 14.14
CA GLY A 163 -3.09 -9.11 15.58
C GLY A 163 -3.43 -10.49 16.16
N GLU A 164 -3.76 -10.51 17.44
CA GLU A 164 -4.18 -11.74 18.14
C GLU A 164 -5.53 -12.27 17.63
N GLN A 165 -6.43 -11.34 17.28
CA GLN A 165 -7.74 -11.62 16.69
C GLN A 165 -7.84 -11.05 15.27
N PRO A 166 -7.08 -11.61 14.30
CA PRO A 166 -7.03 -11.07 12.96
C PRO A 166 -8.29 -11.42 12.19
N PHE A 167 -8.56 -10.66 11.12
CA PHE A 167 -9.61 -10.95 10.16
C PHE A 167 -9.62 -12.42 9.69
N HIS A 168 -8.42 -13.01 9.50
CA HIS A 168 -8.28 -14.39 9.05
C HIS A 168 -6.99 -15.04 9.59
N ARG A 169 -7.13 -15.88 10.64
CA ARG A 169 -5.99 -16.49 11.35
C ARG A 169 -5.04 -17.27 10.45
N ARG A 170 -5.56 -18.14 9.60
CA ARG A 170 -4.74 -18.96 8.69
C ARG A 170 -3.94 -18.08 7.71
N MET A 171 -4.50 -16.97 7.24
CA MET A 171 -3.78 -16.01 6.39
C MET A 171 -2.60 -15.41 7.14
N ARG A 172 -2.84 -14.89 8.35
CA ARG A 172 -1.77 -14.36 9.21
C ARG A 172 -0.62 -15.33 9.35
N ASP A 173 -0.95 -16.55 9.80
CA ASP A 173 0.07 -17.57 10.13
C ASP A 173 0.88 -17.94 8.89
N ARG A 174 0.24 -18.10 7.74
CA ARG A 174 0.90 -18.45 6.48
C ARG A 174 1.76 -17.33 5.91
N LEU A 175 1.28 -16.09 5.95
CA LEU A 175 2.05 -14.94 5.45
C LEU A 175 3.31 -14.73 6.31
N LEU A 176 3.18 -14.81 7.63
CA LEU A 176 4.34 -14.67 8.54
C LEU A 176 5.32 -15.83 8.39
N GLU A 177 4.84 -17.08 8.28
CA GLU A 177 5.69 -18.25 8.02
C GLU A 177 6.48 -18.10 6.72
N GLN A 178 5.83 -17.70 5.61
CA GLN A 178 6.51 -17.50 4.34
C GLN A 178 7.55 -16.39 4.42
N ALA A 179 7.20 -15.24 5.02
CA ALA A 179 8.12 -14.12 5.16
C ALA A 179 9.39 -14.52 5.95
N LEU A 180 9.22 -15.25 7.05
CA LEU A 180 10.35 -15.73 7.86
C LEU A 180 11.22 -16.76 7.13
N ASN A 181 10.61 -17.62 6.32
CA ASN A 181 11.36 -18.60 5.49
C ASN A 181 12.13 -17.91 4.36
N HIS A 182 11.64 -16.77 3.84
CA HIS A 182 12.37 -15.93 2.87
C HIS A 182 13.64 -15.29 3.47
N SER A 183 13.69 -15.16 4.80
CA SER A 183 14.79 -14.55 5.54
C SER A 183 15.87 -15.58 5.94
N GLY A 184 15.68 -16.86 5.62
CA GLY A 184 16.67 -17.93 5.88
C GLY A 184 17.95 -17.67 5.10
N PRO A 185 19.13 -18.16 5.58
CA PRO A 185 20.38 -18.03 4.84
C PRO A 185 20.18 -18.62 3.45
N ALA A 186 20.55 -17.85 2.42
CA ALA A 186 20.60 -18.35 1.06
C ALA A 186 21.45 -19.63 1.10
N SER A 187 20.85 -20.77 0.76
CA SER A 187 21.55 -22.05 0.70
C SER A 187 22.64 -21.91 -0.35
N SER A 188 23.88 -21.84 0.13
CA SER A 188 25.11 -21.81 -0.66
C SER A 188 25.30 -23.14 -1.38
#